data_e3fb5f5fac4c00cb4e6c8639dee3a447
#
_entry.id   e3fb5f5fac4c00cb4e6c8639dee3a447
#
_cell.length_a   1.000
_cell.length_b   1.000
_cell.length_c   1.000
_cell.angle_alpha   90.00
_cell.angle_beta   90.00
_cell.angle_gamma   90.00
#
_symmetry.space_group_name_H-M   'P 1'
#
loop_
_entity.id
_entity.type
_entity.pdbx_description
1 polymer ?
#
loop_
_entity_poly.entity_id
_entity_poly.type
_entity_poly.pdbx_seq_one_letter_code
_entity_poly.pdbx_strand_id
1 'polypeptide(L)'
;VRKEEPYLSTEIVAALKCKNAGVVSPYEFVIALAENAVENGVVLKLNSKVVKIDNKETYFAVHTESEVVEAKYVINSAGIYSDEIAKMVGIEDYKITPRRGQYVILGKEQNYLTNSVIFQVPTALGKGILVTTTYHGNLMIGPNAEDITEKNDLGTTLEGLKYIVDTAKKSVPD
;
A
#
# COMPACT_ATOMS: atom_id res chain seq x y z
N VAL A 1 28.21 5.58 6.65
CA VAL A 1 27.10 4.78 6.10
C VAL A 1 27.40 3.30 6.31
N ARG A 2 28.47 2.72 5.72
CA ARG A 2 28.81 1.28 5.75
C ARG A 2 29.05 0.68 7.13
N LYS A 3 29.39 1.48 8.14
CA LYS A 3 29.50 0.98 9.52
C LYS A 3 28.15 0.52 10.08
N GLU A 4 27.07 1.13 9.65
CA GLU A 4 25.69 0.81 10.08
C GLU A 4 24.98 -0.13 9.09
N GLU A 5 25.34 -0.01 7.80
CA GLU A 5 24.76 -0.80 6.69
C GLU A 5 25.93 -1.39 5.87
N PRO A 6 26.50 -2.52 6.31
CA PRO A 6 27.74 -3.06 5.73
C PRO A 6 27.55 -3.62 4.31
N TYR A 7 26.35 -4.03 3.94
CA TYR A 7 26.02 -4.63 2.65
C TYR A 7 25.60 -3.63 1.57
N LEU A 8 25.61 -2.33 1.89
CA LEU A 8 25.36 -1.31 0.88
C LEU A 8 26.46 -1.27 -0.17
N SER A 9 26.07 -0.98 -1.40
CA SER A 9 26.98 -0.79 -2.54
C SER A 9 28.14 0.15 -2.19
N THR A 10 29.33 -0.21 -2.65
CA THR A 10 30.54 0.61 -2.49
C THR A 10 30.48 1.94 -3.23
N GLU A 11 29.59 2.07 -4.19
CA GLU A 11 29.36 3.31 -4.95
C GLU A 11 28.58 4.37 -4.15
N ILE A 12 27.93 3.98 -3.05
CA ILE A 12 27.16 4.91 -2.20
C ILE A 12 28.15 5.75 -1.35
N VAL A 13 28.20 7.03 -1.61
CA VAL A 13 29.10 7.96 -0.93
C VAL A 13 28.48 8.59 0.32
N ALA A 14 27.16 8.78 0.35
CA ALA A 14 26.45 9.39 1.48
C ALA A 14 24.98 8.92 1.53
N ALA A 15 24.35 9.04 2.70
CA ALA A 15 22.93 8.81 2.89
C ALA A 15 22.36 9.73 3.97
N LEU A 16 21.10 10.10 3.83
CA LEU A 16 20.33 10.76 4.88
C LEU A 16 19.62 9.70 5.72
N LYS A 17 19.82 9.74 7.05
CA LYS A 17 19.19 8.80 7.97
C LYS A 17 18.08 9.47 8.78
N CYS A 18 16.87 8.91 8.69
CA CYS A 18 15.76 9.24 9.59
C CYS A 18 15.76 8.26 10.77
N LYS A 19 16.02 8.76 11.99
CA LYS A 19 16.12 7.92 13.20
C LYS A 19 14.75 7.55 13.81
N ASN A 20 13.70 8.30 13.45
CA ASN A 20 12.36 8.16 14.03
C ASN A 20 11.39 7.43 13.09
N ALA A 21 11.91 6.73 12.07
CA ALA A 21 11.12 5.89 11.18
C ALA A 21 11.09 4.44 11.69
N GLY A 22 10.10 3.70 11.24
CA GLY A 22 9.94 2.29 11.55
C GLY A 22 9.07 1.59 10.52
N VAL A 23 8.91 0.30 10.69
CA VAL A 23 8.03 -0.55 9.90
C VAL A 23 6.87 -1.07 10.74
N VAL A 24 5.73 -1.27 10.13
CA VAL A 24 4.54 -1.82 10.76
C VAL A 24 3.96 -2.92 9.86
N SER A 25 3.31 -3.91 10.46
CA SER A 25 2.48 -4.85 9.72
C SER A 25 1.18 -4.13 9.30
N PRO A 26 0.94 -3.89 8.00
CA PRO A 26 -0.28 -3.19 7.58
C PRO A 26 -1.56 -3.97 7.91
N TYR A 27 -1.50 -5.30 7.89
CA TYR A 27 -2.64 -6.16 8.22
C TYR A 27 -3.02 -6.04 9.70
N GLU A 28 -2.08 -6.23 10.59
CA GLU A 28 -2.30 -6.15 12.05
C GLU A 28 -2.73 -4.74 12.45
N PHE A 29 -2.15 -3.72 11.82
CA PHE A 29 -2.53 -2.34 12.08
C PHE A 29 -3.99 -2.05 11.70
N VAL A 30 -4.45 -2.51 10.52
CA VAL A 30 -5.84 -2.36 10.08
C VAL A 30 -6.80 -3.16 10.96
N ILE A 31 -6.44 -4.40 11.31
CA ILE A 31 -7.24 -5.24 12.21
C ILE A 31 -7.39 -4.56 13.58
N ALA A 32 -6.30 -4.10 14.18
CA ALA A 32 -6.34 -3.43 15.48
C ALA A 32 -7.18 -2.14 15.46
N LEU A 33 -7.13 -1.38 14.35
CA LEU A 33 -7.99 -0.21 14.18
C LEU A 33 -9.48 -0.59 14.08
N ALA A 34 -9.79 -1.66 13.36
CA ALA A 34 -11.17 -2.16 13.23
C ALA A 34 -11.70 -2.68 14.57
N GLU A 35 -10.91 -3.46 15.30
CA GLU A 35 -11.27 -3.95 16.65
C GLU A 35 -11.50 -2.79 17.61
N ASN A 36 -10.60 -1.81 17.64
CA ASN A 36 -10.76 -0.60 18.46
C ASN A 36 -12.02 0.18 18.10
N ALA A 37 -12.34 0.30 16.81
CA ALA A 37 -13.56 0.96 16.36
C ALA A 37 -14.81 0.24 16.86
N VAL A 38 -14.84 -1.10 16.77
CA VAL A 38 -15.96 -1.92 17.26
C VAL A 38 -16.13 -1.79 18.77
N GLU A 39 -15.04 -1.81 19.54
CA GLU A 39 -15.08 -1.58 20.99
C GLU A 39 -15.63 -0.19 21.36
N ASN A 40 -15.46 0.80 20.47
CA ASN A 40 -16.02 2.14 20.62
C ASN A 40 -17.41 2.31 19.97
N GLY A 41 -18.11 1.22 19.66
CA GLY A 41 -19.50 1.23 19.24
C GLY A 41 -19.73 1.32 17.72
N VAL A 42 -18.70 1.18 16.92
CA VAL A 42 -18.85 1.09 15.45
C VAL A 42 -19.43 -0.27 15.08
N VAL A 43 -20.44 -0.28 14.21
CA VAL A 43 -20.96 -1.51 13.63
C VAL A 43 -20.17 -1.83 12.37
N LEU A 44 -19.27 -2.81 12.46
CA LEU A 44 -18.51 -3.32 11.33
C LEU A 44 -19.34 -4.32 10.52
N LYS A 45 -19.55 -4.04 9.24
CA LYS A 45 -20.26 -4.92 8.30
C LYS A 45 -19.30 -5.44 7.26
N LEU A 46 -18.90 -6.69 7.38
CA LEU A 46 -18.11 -7.41 6.38
C LEU A 46 -19.01 -7.97 5.26
N ASN A 47 -18.42 -8.24 4.09
CA ASN A 47 -19.12 -8.76 2.92
C ASN A 47 -20.35 -7.92 2.52
N SER A 48 -20.28 -6.62 2.74
CA SER A 48 -21.37 -5.67 2.54
C SER A 48 -20.97 -4.65 1.46
N LYS A 49 -20.79 -5.14 0.24
CA LYS A 49 -20.44 -4.28 -0.90
C LYS A 49 -21.55 -3.26 -1.14
N VAL A 50 -21.17 -1.99 -1.16
CA VAL A 50 -22.08 -0.89 -1.55
C VAL A 50 -22.30 -0.97 -3.06
N VAL A 51 -23.57 -1.05 -3.46
CA VAL A 51 -23.96 -1.17 -4.87
C VAL A 51 -24.70 0.05 -5.39
N LYS A 52 -25.25 0.89 -4.50
CA LYS A 52 -25.95 2.13 -4.85
C LYS A 52 -26.00 3.06 -3.64
N ILE A 53 -25.99 4.36 -3.89
CA ILE A 53 -26.25 5.38 -2.88
C ILE A 53 -27.30 6.34 -3.43
N ASP A 54 -28.43 6.44 -2.75
CA ASP A 54 -29.45 7.45 -3.05
C ASP A 54 -29.24 8.66 -2.14
N ASN A 55 -29.05 9.83 -2.71
CA ASN A 55 -29.07 11.09 -1.98
C ASN A 55 -30.54 11.53 -1.78
N LYS A 56 -30.98 11.51 -0.54
CA LYS A 56 -32.28 12.05 -0.10
C LYS A 56 -32.06 13.47 0.46
N GLU A 57 -33.11 14.23 0.62
CA GLU A 57 -33.00 15.62 1.09
C GLU A 57 -32.31 15.76 2.45
N THR A 58 -32.49 14.79 3.35
CA THR A 58 -32.03 14.85 4.75
C THR A 58 -31.06 13.74 5.15
N TYR A 59 -30.88 12.72 4.31
CA TYR A 59 -30.03 11.56 4.57
C TYR A 59 -29.62 10.86 3.26
N PHE A 60 -28.70 9.92 3.37
CA PHE A 60 -28.31 9.02 2.29
C PHE A 60 -28.86 7.61 2.59
N ALA A 61 -29.43 6.97 1.57
CA ALA A 61 -29.76 5.54 1.61
C ALA A 61 -28.64 4.78 0.89
N VAL A 62 -27.82 4.07 1.68
CA VAL A 62 -26.70 3.26 1.19
C VAL A 62 -27.15 1.83 1.02
N HIS A 63 -27.20 1.36 -0.21
CA HIS A 63 -27.65 0.01 -0.56
C HIS A 63 -26.45 -0.93 -0.65
N THR A 64 -26.55 -2.05 0.04
CA THR A 64 -25.67 -3.22 -0.15
C THR A 64 -26.45 -4.32 -0.87
N GLU A 65 -25.82 -5.46 -1.12
CA GLU A 65 -26.51 -6.60 -1.71
C GLU A 65 -27.60 -7.19 -0.78
N SER A 66 -27.53 -6.95 0.53
CA SER A 66 -28.40 -7.58 1.54
C SER A 66 -29.30 -6.62 2.31
N GLU A 67 -28.95 -5.33 2.38
CA GLU A 67 -29.68 -4.37 3.21
C GLU A 67 -29.53 -2.93 2.69
N VAL A 68 -30.33 -2.03 3.28
CA VAL A 68 -30.20 -0.59 3.09
C VAL A 68 -29.87 0.05 4.43
N VAL A 69 -28.84 0.88 4.47
CA VAL A 69 -28.42 1.64 5.66
C VAL A 69 -28.70 3.11 5.41
N GLU A 70 -29.46 3.73 6.29
CA GLU A 70 -29.71 5.19 6.25
C GLU A 70 -28.67 5.92 7.11
N ALA A 71 -28.06 6.95 6.55
CA ALA A 71 -27.05 7.74 7.23
C ALA A 71 -27.13 9.22 6.86
N LYS A 72 -26.90 10.11 7.83
CA LYS A 72 -26.85 11.56 7.58
C LYS A 72 -25.59 11.96 6.80
N TYR A 73 -24.51 11.23 6.97
CA TYR A 73 -23.21 11.47 6.33
C TYR A 73 -22.65 10.15 5.82
N VAL A 74 -22.00 10.19 4.66
CA VAL A 74 -21.26 9.07 4.09
C VAL A 74 -19.83 9.51 3.86
N ILE A 75 -18.87 8.76 4.41
CA ILE A 75 -17.44 8.98 4.19
C ILE A 75 -16.96 7.93 3.20
N ASN A 76 -16.54 8.38 2.02
CA ASN A 76 -16.02 7.49 0.98
C ASN A 76 -14.53 7.20 1.22
N SER A 77 -14.23 6.04 1.74
CA SER A 77 -12.86 5.52 1.95
C SER A 77 -12.62 4.23 1.16
N ALA A 78 -13.23 4.10 -0.03
CA ALA A 78 -13.23 2.88 -0.83
C ALA A 78 -11.91 2.63 -1.61
N GLY A 79 -10.82 3.33 -1.27
CA GLY A 79 -9.51 3.12 -1.90
C GLY A 79 -9.55 3.31 -3.41
N ILE A 80 -9.05 2.32 -4.16
CA ILE A 80 -9.03 2.37 -5.63
C ILE A 80 -10.42 2.38 -6.29
N TYR A 81 -11.47 2.13 -5.53
CA TYR A 81 -12.88 2.17 -6.00
C TYR A 81 -13.62 3.44 -5.59
N SER A 82 -12.93 4.43 -4.98
CA SER A 82 -13.61 5.62 -4.47
C SER A 82 -14.23 6.49 -5.58
N ASP A 83 -13.70 6.46 -6.80
CA ASP A 83 -14.31 7.11 -7.97
C ASP A 83 -15.64 6.45 -8.38
N GLU A 84 -15.75 5.12 -8.22
CA GLU A 84 -16.99 4.40 -8.49
C GLU A 84 -18.07 4.72 -7.44
N ILE A 85 -17.68 4.80 -6.17
CA ILE A 85 -18.59 5.22 -5.10
C ILE A 85 -19.03 6.67 -5.29
N ALA A 86 -18.12 7.57 -5.68
CA ALA A 86 -18.44 8.97 -5.93
C ALA A 86 -19.47 9.15 -7.06
N LYS A 87 -19.37 8.36 -8.13
CA LYS A 87 -20.34 8.36 -9.22
C LYS A 87 -21.75 8.01 -8.78
N MET A 88 -21.92 7.18 -7.75
CA MET A 88 -23.24 6.81 -7.24
C MET A 88 -24.03 8.01 -6.69
N VAL A 89 -23.32 9.11 -6.36
CA VAL A 89 -23.92 10.37 -5.90
C VAL A 89 -23.73 11.52 -6.89
N GLY A 90 -23.41 11.22 -8.15
CA GLY A 90 -23.29 12.21 -9.23
C GLY A 90 -21.97 12.99 -9.27
N ILE A 91 -20.93 12.53 -8.57
CA ILE A 91 -19.58 13.14 -8.62
C ILE A 91 -18.76 12.37 -9.65
N GLU A 92 -18.45 13.00 -10.78
CA GLU A 92 -17.74 12.37 -11.92
C GLU A 92 -16.49 13.16 -12.37
N ASP A 93 -16.04 14.12 -11.57
CA ASP A 93 -14.96 15.05 -11.90
C ASP A 93 -13.55 14.46 -11.72
N TYR A 94 -13.44 13.22 -11.22
CA TYR A 94 -12.18 12.51 -11.11
C TYR A 94 -12.30 11.01 -11.43
N LYS A 95 -11.18 10.44 -11.83
CA LYS A 95 -11.02 8.99 -12.09
C LYS A 95 -9.73 8.52 -11.46
N ILE A 96 -9.76 7.34 -10.83
CA ILE A 96 -8.58 6.69 -10.27
C ILE A 96 -7.96 5.78 -11.34
N THR A 97 -6.70 6.05 -11.67
CA THR A 97 -5.87 5.13 -12.43
C THR A 97 -5.11 4.25 -11.44
N PRO A 98 -5.37 2.94 -11.42
CA PRO A 98 -4.69 2.06 -10.48
C PRO A 98 -3.21 1.94 -10.83
N ARG A 99 -2.35 1.95 -9.79
CA ARG A 99 -0.92 1.76 -9.92
C ARG A 99 -0.51 0.55 -9.10
N ARG A 100 -0.06 -0.50 -9.80
CA ARG A 100 0.40 -1.73 -9.18
C ARG A 100 1.84 -1.61 -8.71
N GLY A 101 2.12 -2.10 -7.51
CA GLY A 101 3.46 -2.31 -6.97
C GLY A 101 3.71 -3.79 -6.75
N GLN A 102 4.67 -4.35 -7.46
CA GLN A 102 5.09 -5.74 -7.30
C GLN A 102 6.25 -5.81 -6.31
N TYR A 103 6.34 -6.90 -5.55
CA TYR A 103 7.37 -7.11 -4.54
C TYR A 103 8.01 -8.49 -4.68
N VAL A 104 9.24 -8.60 -4.21
CA VAL A 104 9.92 -9.86 -3.91
C VAL A 104 10.08 -9.95 -2.39
N ILE A 105 9.62 -11.05 -1.81
CA ILE A 105 9.80 -11.35 -0.39
C ILE A 105 10.73 -12.55 -0.28
N LEU A 106 11.84 -12.37 0.43
CA LEU A 106 12.83 -13.40 0.69
C LEU A 106 12.65 -13.99 2.09
N GLY A 107 13.33 -15.08 2.37
CA GLY A 107 13.34 -15.72 3.67
C GLY A 107 13.93 -14.85 4.77
N LYS A 108 13.66 -15.20 6.01
CA LYS A 108 14.18 -14.47 7.18
C LYS A 108 15.70 -14.56 7.31
N GLU A 109 16.28 -15.60 6.75
CA GLU A 109 17.73 -15.82 6.69
C GLU A 109 18.47 -14.75 5.88
N GLN A 110 17.74 -13.98 5.05
CA GLN A 110 18.30 -12.88 4.25
C GLN A 110 18.18 -11.50 4.95
N ASN A 111 17.56 -11.44 6.12
CA ASN A 111 17.26 -10.15 6.77
C ASN A 111 18.50 -9.38 7.24
N TYR A 112 19.66 -10.05 7.34
CA TYR A 112 20.94 -9.43 7.71
C TYR A 112 21.45 -8.43 6.66
N LEU A 113 20.91 -8.46 5.44
CA LEU A 113 21.35 -7.60 4.34
C LEU A 113 21.03 -6.10 4.55
N THR A 114 20.11 -5.78 5.45
CA THR A 114 19.84 -4.38 5.82
C THR A 114 19.32 -4.25 7.25
N ASN A 115 19.75 -3.20 7.93
CA ASN A 115 19.27 -2.81 9.26
C ASN A 115 18.25 -1.66 9.18
N SER A 116 18.05 -1.08 8.02
CA SER A 116 17.20 0.09 7.80
C SER A 116 16.33 -0.11 6.56
N VAL A 117 15.32 0.75 6.39
CA VAL A 117 14.60 0.85 5.12
C VAL A 117 15.47 1.67 4.16
N ILE A 118 16.02 1.01 3.15
CA ILE A 118 16.92 1.63 2.18
C ILE A 118 16.10 2.19 1.02
N PHE A 119 16.17 3.51 0.84
CA PHE A 119 15.59 4.22 -0.29
C PHE A 119 16.69 4.64 -1.26
N GLN A 120 16.40 4.50 -2.55
CA GLN A 120 17.24 5.11 -3.58
C GLN A 120 16.93 6.61 -3.71
N VAL A 121 17.84 7.35 -4.32
CA VAL A 121 17.57 8.74 -4.69
C VAL A 121 16.37 8.78 -5.65
N PRO A 122 15.36 9.61 -5.38
CA PRO A 122 14.18 9.71 -6.24
C PRO A 122 14.55 10.08 -7.68
N THR A 123 13.84 9.48 -8.62
CA THR A 123 13.93 9.78 -10.06
C THR A 123 12.58 10.28 -10.57
N ALA A 124 12.48 10.60 -11.86
CA ALA A 124 11.21 10.94 -12.49
C ALA A 124 10.15 9.82 -12.38
N LEU A 125 10.58 8.57 -12.18
CA LEU A 125 9.70 7.41 -11.97
C LEU A 125 9.26 7.24 -10.50
N GLY A 126 9.73 8.10 -9.59
CA GLY A 126 9.41 8.06 -8.17
C GLY A 126 10.60 7.69 -7.28
N LYS A 127 10.31 7.16 -6.09
CA LYS A 127 11.30 6.89 -5.02
C LYS A 127 12.17 5.63 -5.21
N GLY A 128 12.05 4.96 -6.35
CA GLY A 128 12.83 3.77 -6.67
C GLY A 128 12.39 2.51 -5.91
N ILE A 129 13.21 1.47 -6.02
CA ILE A 129 13.00 0.19 -5.35
C ILE A 129 13.61 0.26 -3.95
N LEU A 130 12.81 -0.11 -2.95
CA LEU A 130 13.25 -0.20 -1.57
C LEU A 130 13.85 -1.59 -1.29
N VAL A 131 14.82 -1.62 -0.38
CA VAL A 131 15.27 -2.84 0.29
C VAL A 131 15.03 -2.65 1.78
N THR A 132 14.24 -3.53 2.38
CA THR A 132 13.83 -3.39 3.79
C THR A 132 13.51 -4.72 4.41
N THR A 133 13.55 -4.79 5.74
CA THR A 133 12.95 -5.90 6.47
C THR A 133 11.47 -5.61 6.73
N THR A 134 10.63 -6.65 6.70
CA THR A 134 9.24 -6.56 7.17
C THR A 134 9.20 -6.60 8.69
N TYR A 135 8.04 -6.25 9.29
CA TYR A 135 7.81 -6.39 10.72
C TYR A 135 8.09 -7.81 11.23
N HIS A 136 7.79 -8.84 10.43
CA HIS A 136 8.00 -10.25 10.77
C HIS A 136 9.42 -10.77 10.46
N GLY A 137 10.32 -9.91 9.99
CA GLY A 137 11.73 -10.20 9.79
C GLY A 137 12.09 -10.83 8.44
N ASN A 138 11.19 -10.84 7.47
CA ASN A 138 11.54 -11.19 6.09
C ASN A 138 12.24 -10.01 5.41
N LEU A 139 13.18 -10.29 4.50
CA LEU A 139 13.67 -9.25 3.59
C LEU A 139 12.65 -9.04 2.48
N MET A 140 12.33 -7.79 2.20
CA MET A 140 11.38 -7.39 1.17
C MET A 140 12.02 -6.36 0.22
N ILE A 141 11.87 -6.60 -1.07
CA ILE A 141 12.40 -5.74 -2.13
C ILE A 141 11.23 -5.26 -2.98
N GLY A 142 11.18 -3.97 -3.27
CA GLY A 142 10.10 -3.32 -4.04
C GLY A 142 9.57 -2.07 -3.35
N PRO A 143 8.45 -1.53 -3.85
CA PRO A 143 7.76 -1.94 -5.06
C PRO A 143 8.35 -1.34 -6.35
N ASN A 144 8.03 -1.94 -7.49
CA ASN A 144 8.02 -1.19 -8.73
C ASN A 144 6.76 -0.29 -8.80
N ALA A 145 6.58 0.45 -9.89
CA ALA A 145 5.41 1.29 -10.10
C ALA A 145 4.96 1.16 -11.55
N GLU A 146 3.78 0.56 -11.74
CA GLU A 146 3.21 0.27 -13.04
C GLU A 146 1.75 0.72 -13.08
N ASP A 147 1.41 1.64 -13.98
CA ASP A 147 0.04 2.03 -14.21
C ASP A 147 -0.67 0.91 -14.98
N ILE A 148 -1.80 0.47 -14.47
CA ILE A 148 -2.59 -0.62 -15.03
C ILE A 148 -4.01 -0.17 -15.31
N THR A 149 -4.74 -0.92 -16.12
CA THR A 149 -6.13 -0.60 -16.46
C THR A 149 -7.13 -1.27 -15.53
N GLU A 150 -6.82 -2.50 -15.12
CA GLU A 150 -7.71 -3.33 -14.32
C GLU A 150 -7.40 -3.18 -12.83
N LYS A 151 -8.35 -2.62 -12.07
CA LYS A 151 -8.21 -2.41 -10.62
C LYS A 151 -7.97 -3.70 -9.82
N ASN A 152 -8.40 -4.84 -10.34
CA ASN A 152 -8.28 -6.15 -9.71
C ASN A 152 -7.03 -6.94 -10.11
N ASP A 153 -6.17 -6.40 -10.98
CA ASP A 153 -4.95 -7.08 -11.37
C ASP A 153 -3.89 -6.98 -10.26
N LEU A 154 -3.82 -8.03 -9.45
CA LEU A 154 -2.84 -8.20 -8.36
C LEU A 154 -1.68 -9.12 -8.76
N GLY A 155 -1.56 -9.45 -10.04
CA GLY A 155 -0.54 -10.37 -10.55
C GLY A 155 0.88 -9.80 -10.45
N THR A 156 1.85 -10.70 -10.38
CA THR A 156 3.27 -10.38 -10.55
C THR A 156 3.74 -10.87 -11.92
N THR A 157 4.66 -10.12 -12.54
CA THR A 157 5.22 -10.44 -13.85
C THR A 157 6.70 -10.74 -13.75
N LEU A 158 7.21 -11.61 -14.62
CA LEU A 158 8.64 -11.91 -14.65
C LEU A 158 9.49 -10.67 -14.91
N GLU A 159 9.03 -9.79 -15.80
CA GLU A 159 9.70 -8.54 -16.12
C GLU A 159 9.72 -7.59 -14.92
N GLY A 160 8.59 -7.45 -14.22
CA GLY A 160 8.50 -6.65 -13.00
C GLY A 160 9.41 -7.16 -11.89
N LEU A 161 9.42 -8.46 -11.64
CA LEU A 161 10.30 -9.08 -10.64
C LEU A 161 11.78 -8.91 -11.01
N LYS A 162 12.14 -9.12 -12.26
CA LYS A 162 13.50 -8.90 -12.76
C LYS A 162 13.94 -7.45 -12.58
N TYR A 163 13.11 -6.50 -13.00
CA TYR A 163 13.38 -5.08 -12.82
C TYR A 163 13.62 -4.72 -11.34
N ILE A 164 12.81 -5.26 -10.42
CA ILE A 164 12.93 -5.03 -8.99
C ILE A 164 14.28 -5.52 -8.47
N VAL A 165 14.66 -6.75 -8.79
CA VAL A 165 15.93 -7.34 -8.35
C VAL A 165 17.12 -6.60 -8.93
N ASP A 166 17.14 -6.35 -10.24
CA ASP A 166 18.24 -5.66 -10.92
C ASP A 166 18.43 -4.22 -10.40
N THR A 167 17.32 -3.57 -10.01
CA THR A 167 17.36 -2.22 -9.46
C THR A 167 17.80 -2.22 -7.99
N ALA A 168 17.33 -3.17 -7.19
CA ALA A 168 17.71 -3.29 -5.78
C ALA A 168 19.22 -3.53 -5.61
N LYS A 169 19.83 -4.30 -6.51
CA LYS A 169 21.28 -4.56 -6.54
C LYS A 169 22.15 -3.32 -6.68
N LYS A 170 21.59 -2.21 -7.15
CA LYS A 170 22.31 -0.91 -7.14
C LYS A 170 22.53 -0.38 -5.73
N SER A 171 21.68 -0.77 -4.80
CA SER A 171 21.77 -0.37 -3.38
C SER A 171 22.40 -1.47 -2.53
N VAL A 172 21.97 -2.71 -2.71
CA VAL A 172 22.44 -3.91 -2.00
C VAL A 172 22.77 -4.97 -3.06
N PRO A 173 24.06 -5.12 -3.43
CA PRO A 173 24.49 -5.96 -4.57
C PRO A 173 24.34 -7.47 -4.36
N ASP A 174 24.38 -7.96 -3.11
CA ASP A 174 24.42 -9.38 -2.71
C ASP A 174 23.03 -10.07 -2.79
#